data_4fe8e37dcb6a02fcf7f25af313fa62d7
#
_entry.id   4fe8e37dcb6a02fcf7f25af313fa62d7
#
_cell.length_a   1.000
_cell.length_b   1.000
_cell.length_c   1.000
_cell.angle_alpha   90.00
_cell.angle_beta   90.00
_cell.angle_gamma   90.00
#
_symmetry.space_group_name_H-M   'P 1'
#
loop_
_entity.id
_entity.type
_entity.pdbx_description
1 polymer ?
#
loop_
_entity_poly.entity_id
_entity_poly.type
_entity_poly.pdbx_seq_one_letter_code
_entity_poly.pdbx_strand_id
1 'polypeptide(L)'
;MEPEGIALRMTAYPRENSGELAAFERIMSQCERRVLRVALRLLNNPQDAQDAAQEVFLRLYKHLGDLDETRGYEPWLYRVTVNVCRDIARGRRRSIGLAEVPDPVAPQPDAYHDAERAQQREIVRRGLGRLGEKERAALVLRDVEGLSTREVAGILGSSENTVRSQISTARLKLRDFAGRLLRRRS
;
A
#
# COMPACT_ATOMS: atom_id res chain seq x y z
N MET A 1 16.59 -19.00 1.68
CA MET A 1 15.22 -19.31 2.13
C MET A 1 14.29 -18.42 1.31
N GLU A 2 13.60 -19.00 0.36
CA GLU A 2 12.68 -18.27 -0.53
C GLU A 2 11.51 -17.74 0.29
N PRO A 3 11.04 -16.50 0.04
CA PRO A 3 9.80 -16.02 0.66
C PRO A 3 8.67 -16.90 0.11
N GLU A 4 8.01 -17.64 0.99
CA GLU A 4 6.78 -18.33 0.64
C GLU A 4 5.81 -17.32 0.04
N GLY A 5 5.64 -17.41 -1.28
CA GLY A 5 4.67 -16.62 -2.02
C GLY A 5 3.29 -16.85 -1.42
N ILE A 6 2.47 -15.81 -1.41
CA ILE A 6 1.08 -15.90 -0.96
C ILE A 6 0.39 -16.94 -1.86
N ALA A 7 0.35 -18.19 -1.40
CA ALA A 7 -0.39 -19.25 -2.07
C ALA A 7 -1.88 -18.95 -1.93
N LEU A 8 -2.42 -18.19 -2.90
CA LEU A 8 -3.85 -18.01 -3.06
C LEU A 8 -4.47 -19.40 -3.27
N ARG A 9 -5.14 -19.91 -2.24
CA ARG A 9 -6.04 -21.07 -2.40
C ARG A 9 -7.20 -20.62 -3.31
N MET A 10 -6.97 -20.74 -4.60
CA MET A 10 -8.01 -20.56 -5.61
C MET A 10 -8.96 -21.78 -5.58
N THR A 11 -9.95 -21.72 -4.69
CA THR A 11 -11.10 -22.62 -4.76
C THR A 11 -12.20 -21.93 -5.55
N ALA A 12 -12.42 -22.42 -6.77
CA ALA A 12 -13.63 -22.35 -7.58
C ALA A 12 -14.12 -20.97 -8.05
N TYR A 13 -13.60 -20.52 -9.20
CA TYR A 13 -14.45 -19.82 -10.18
C TYR A 13 -14.21 -20.45 -11.56
N PRO A 14 -15.21 -21.04 -12.21
CA PRO A 14 -15.06 -21.61 -13.55
C PRO A 14 -15.11 -20.48 -14.57
N ARG A 15 -13.96 -20.00 -15.03
CA ARG A 15 -13.78 -19.38 -16.34
C ARG A 15 -12.77 -20.22 -17.08
N GLU A 16 -13.27 -21.01 -18.02
CA GLU A 16 -12.51 -21.91 -18.90
C GLU A 16 -11.72 -21.12 -19.97
N ASN A 17 -11.04 -20.03 -19.60
CA ASN A 17 -10.21 -19.31 -20.54
C ASN A 17 -8.75 -19.35 -20.09
N SER A 18 -8.01 -20.33 -20.58
CA SER A 18 -6.57 -20.51 -20.28
C SER A 18 -5.74 -19.24 -20.56
N GLY A 19 -6.18 -18.41 -21.51
CA GLY A 19 -5.55 -17.14 -21.82
C GLY A 19 -5.72 -16.08 -20.73
N GLU A 20 -6.90 -15.98 -20.13
CA GLU A 20 -7.15 -15.05 -19.02
C GLU A 20 -6.38 -15.43 -17.77
N LEU A 21 -6.28 -16.73 -17.48
CA LEU A 21 -5.50 -17.21 -16.34
C LEU A 21 -4.01 -16.89 -16.51
N ALA A 22 -3.44 -17.16 -17.69
CA ALA A 22 -2.05 -16.83 -17.98
C ALA A 22 -1.77 -15.31 -17.93
N ALA A 23 -2.71 -14.49 -18.40
CA ALA A 23 -2.61 -13.03 -18.28
C ALA A 23 -2.66 -12.57 -16.81
N PHE A 24 -3.56 -13.14 -16.03
CA PHE A 24 -3.65 -12.86 -14.59
C PHE A 24 -2.35 -13.22 -13.85
N GLU A 25 -1.82 -14.42 -14.03
CA GLU A 25 -0.58 -14.88 -13.39
C GLU A 25 0.60 -13.98 -13.75
N ARG A 26 0.71 -13.58 -15.01
CA ARG A 26 1.74 -12.65 -15.48
C ARG A 26 1.64 -11.30 -14.77
N ILE A 27 0.44 -10.69 -14.72
CA ILE A 27 0.23 -9.40 -14.06
C ILE A 27 0.48 -9.53 -12.56
N MET A 28 -0.03 -10.58 -11.94
CA MET A 28 0.15 -10.83 -10.51
C MET A 28 1.63 -10.93 -10.16
N SER A 29 2.41 -11.76 -10.88
CA SER A 29 3.85 -11.94 -10.62
C SER A 29 4.65 -10.64 -10.76
N GLN A 30 4.26 -9.76 -11.69
CA GLN A 30 4.91 -8.45 -11.89
C GLN A 30 4.56 -7.43 -10.80
N CYS A 31 3.36 -7.53 -10.22
CA CYS A 31 2.80 -6.48 -9.36
C CYS A 31 2.68 -6.86 -7.89
N GLU A 32 2.76 -8.14 -7.52
CA GLU A 32 2.54 -8.62 -6.16
C GLU A 32 3.36 -7.84 -5.12
N ARG A 33 4.68 -7.77 -5.32
CA ARG A 33 5.59 -7.06 -4.42
C ARG A 33 5.27 -5.56 -4.32
N ARG A 34 4.79 -4.95 -5.40
CA ARG A 34 4.42 -3.54 -5.45
C ARG A 34 3.13 -3.30 -4.68
N VAL A 35 2.09 -4.08 -4.97
CA VAL A 35 0.80 -4.00 -4.27
C VAL A 35 0.98 -4.18 -2.77
N LEU A 36 1.72 -5.22 -2.35
CA LEU A 36 1.98 -5.49 -0.93
C LEU A 36 2.75 -4.33 -0.27
N ARG A 37 3.78 -3.78 -0.92
CA ARG A 37 4.53 -2.64 -0.38
C ARG A 37 3.67 -1.39 -0.22
N VAL A 38 2.82 -1.08 -1.22
CA VAL A 38 1.90 0.05 -1.15
C VAL A 38 0.90 -0.15 -0.03
N ALA A 39 0.27 -1.32 0.03
CA ALA A 39 -0.68 -1.66 1.09
C ALA A 39 -0.05 -1.56 2.49
N LEU A 40 1.17 -2.09 2.67
CA LEU A 40 1.89 -1.99 3.94
C LEU A 40 2.17 -0.54 4.35
N ARG A 41 2.55 0.33 3.41
CA ARG A 41 2.76 1.75 3.69
C ARG A 41 1.47 2.50 4.01
N LEU A 42 0.35 2.10 3.40
CA LEU A 42 -0.95 2.72 3.63
C LEU A 42 -1.59 2.27 4.94
N LEU A 43 -1.53 0.98 5.24
CA LEU A 43 -2.21 0.37 6.40
C LEU A 43 -1.34 0.35 7.66
N ASN A 44 -0.01 0.33 7.48
CA ASN A 44 0.95 0.26 8.58
C ASN A 44 0.80 -1.02 9.44
N ASN A 45 0.19 -2.06 8.90
CA ASN A 45 -0.05 -3.35 9.52
C ASN A 45 0.21 -4.45 8.50
N PRO A 46 1.09 -5.43 8.77
CA PRO A 46 1.44 -6.49 7.81
C PRO A 46 0.25 -7.40 7.47
N GLN A 47 -0.57 -7.77 8.46
CA GLN A 47 -1.72 -8.63 8.23
C GLN A 47 -2.75 -7.94 7.34
N ASP A 48 -3.15 -6.71 7.70
CA ASP A 48 -4.07 -5.91 6.90
C ASP A 48 -3.54 -5.68 5.47
N ALA A 49 -2.21 -5.58 5.31
CA ALA A 49 -1.59 -5.41 3.99
C ALA A 49 -1.65 -6.68 3.14
N GLN A 50 -1.51 -7.85 3.75
CA GLN A 50 -1.69 -9.14 3.08
C GLN A 50 -3.14 -9.33 2.65
N ASP A 51 -4.09 -9.06 3.54
CA ASP A 51 -5.53 -9.13 3.24
C ASP A 51 -5.90 -8.16 2.12
N ALA A 52 -5.35 -6.94 2.14
CA ALA A 52 -5.53 -5.97 1.07
C ALA A 52 -4.98 -6.48 -0.26
N ALA A 53 -3.78 -7.06 -0.28
CA ALA A 53 -3.17 -7.58 -1.50
C ALA A 53 -4.01 -8.73 -2.09
N GLN A 54 -4.51 -9.65 -1.27
CA GLN A 54 -5.40 -10.71 -1.71
C GLN A 54 -6.67 -10.16 -2.34
N GLU A 55 -7.34 -9.22 -1.69
CA GLU A 55 -8.57 -8.58 -2.21
C GLU A 55 -8.32 -7.83 -3.51
N VAL A 56 -7.17 -7.14 -3.65
CA VAL A 56 -6.77 -6.45 -4.89
C VAL A 56 -6.65 -7.45 -6.04
N PHE A 57 -6.00 -8.61 -5.82
CA PHE A 57 -5.83 -9.62 -6.87
C PHE A 57 -7.12 -10.37 -7.17
N LEU A 58 -8.01 -10.57 -6.20
CA LEU A 58 -9.35 -11.08 -6.46
C LEU A 58 -10.15 -10.12 -7.35
N ARG A 59 -10.06 -8.81 -7.11
CA ARG A 59 -10.69 -7.81 -7.98
C ARG A 59 -10.03 -7.76 -9.36
N LEU A 60 -8.71 -7.88 -9.45
CA LEU A 60 -8.00 -7.97 -10.73
C LEU A 60 -8.52 -9.15 -11.55
N TYR A 61 -8.62 -10.32 -10.96
CA TYR A 61 -9.12 -11.52 -11.63
C TYR A 61 -10.55 -11.33 -12.17
N LYS A 62 -11.44 -10.73 -11.37
CA LYS A 62 -12.83 -10.49 -11.77
C LYS A 62 -12.99 -9.49 -12.91
N HIS A 63 -12.09 -8.52 -13.01
CA HIS A 63 -12.17 -7.42 -13.97
C HIS A 63 -11.10 -7.50 -15.07
N LEU A 64 -10.41 -8.63 -15.19
CA LEU A 64 -9.30 -8.75 -16.13
C LEU A 64 -9.74 -8.49 -17.57
N GLY A 65 -10.90 -9.03 -17.97
CA GLY A 65 -11.47 -8.84 -19.31
C GLY A 65 -11.95 -7.41 -19.60
N ASP A 66 -12.16 -6.59 -18.56
CA ASP A 66 -12.61 -5.20 -18.71
C ASP A 66 -11.41 -4.21 -18.77
N LEU A 67 -10.19 -4.71 -18.54
CA LEU A 67 -9.01 -3.85 -18.54
C LEU A 67 -8.59 -3.51 -19.97
N ASP A 68 -8.48 -2.22 -20.24
CA ASP A 68 -7.96 -1.69 -21.49
C ASP A 68 -6.44 -1.92 -21.58
N GLU A 69 -6.02 -2.89 -22.36
CA GLU A 69 -4.60 -3.24 -22.55
C GLU A 69 -3.78 -2.04 -23.06
N THR A 70 -4.40 -1.11 -23.81
CA THR A 70 -3.71 0.06 -24.37
C THR A 70 -3.35 1.10 -23.32
N ARG A 71 -4.11 1.19 -22.22
CA ARG A 71 -3.88 2.12 -21.10
C ARG A 71 -3.04 1.53 -19.98
N GLY A 72 -2.75 0.23 -20.06
CA GLY A 72 -2.08 -0.52 -19.01
C GLY A 72 -2.94 -0.68 -17.75
N TYR A 73 -2.63 -1.69 -16.95
CA TYR A 73 -3.37 -2.02 -15.72
C TYR A 73 -2.88 -1.24 -14.49
N GLU A 74 -1.73 -0.58 -14.56
CA GLU A 74 -1.08 0.03 -13.38
C GLU A 74 -1.92 1.13 -12.71
N PRO A 75 -2.51 2.12 -13.42
CA PRO A 75 -3.33 3.15 -12.79
C PRO A 75 -4.57 2.56 -12.11
N TRP A 76 -5.18 1.56 -12.73
CA TRP A 76 -6.31 0.83 -12.17
C TRP A 76 -5.90 0.09 -10.90
N LEU A 77 -4.77 -0.62 -10.93
CA LEU A 77 -4.25 -1.39 -9.81
C LEU A 77 -3.95 -0.50 -8.60
N TYR A 78 -3.31 0.66 -8.80
CA TYR A 78 -3.10 1.63 -7.72
C TYR A 78 -4.42 2.14 -7.13
N ARG A 79 -5.40 2.45 -7.98
CA ARG A 79 -6.72 2.91 -7.53
C ARG A 79 -7.41 1.85 -6.68
N VAL A 80 -7.42 0.61 -7.13
CA VAL A 80 -8.02 -0.51 -6.39
C VAL A 80 -7.28 -0.73 -5.08
N THR A 81 -5.95 -0.73 -5.08
CA THR A 81 -5.12 -0.88 -3.86
C THR A 81 -5.46 0.19 -2.82
N VAL A 82 -5.52 1.46 -3.24
CA VAL A 82 -5.87 2.57 -2.31
C VAL A 82 -7.28 2.41 -1.77
N ASN A 83 -8.25 2.03 -2.59
CA ASN A 83 -9.64 1.87 -2.17
C ASN A 83 -9.78 0.71 -1.18
N VAL A 84 -9.19 -0.46 -1.47
CA VAL A 84 -9.20 -1.61 -0.56
C VAL A 84 -8.54 -1.25 0.77
N CYS A 85 -7.37 -0.62 0.75
CA CYS A 85 -6.71 -0.17 1.98
C CYS A 85 -7.58 0.80 2.79
N ARG A 86 -8.28 1.71 2.12
CA ARG A 86 -9.21 2.65 2.77
C ARG A 86 -10.39 1.94 3.42
N ASP A 87 -10.94 0.94 2.76
CA ASP A 87 -12.07 0.17 3.28
C ASP A 87 -11.66 -0.66 4.50
N ILE A 88 -10.50 -1.33 4.46
CA ILE A 88 -9.93 -2.06 5.61
C ILE A 88 -9.68 -1.11 6.79
N ALA A 89 -9.04 0.04 6.55
CA ALA A 89 -8.80 1.02 7.61
C ALA A 89 -10.09 1.54 8.26
N ARG A 90 -11.16 1.74 7.49
CA ARG A 90 -12.47 2.13 8.00
C ARG A 90 -13.13 1.00 8.79
N GLY A 91 -13.05 -0.24 8.32
CA GLY A 91 -13.56 -1.42 9.00
C GLY A 91 -12.92 -1.56 10.37
N ARG A 92 -11.59 -1.47 10.43
CA ARG A 92 -10.81 -1.55 11.67
C ARG A 92 -11.18 -0.47 12.68
N ARG A 93 -11.33 0.79 12.25
CA ARG A 93 -11.77 1.88 13.14
C ARG A 93 -13.15 1.63 13.74
N ARG A 94 -14.06 1.02 13.00
CA ARG A 94 -15.41 0.66 13.50
C ARG A 94 -15.37 -0.48 14.50
N SER A 95 -14.48 -1.46 14.30
CA SER A 95 -14.37 -2.64 15.16
C SER A 95 -13.66 -2.36 16.50
N ILE A 96 -12.71 -1.42 16.53
CA ILE A 96 -11.89 -1.13 17.71
C ILE A 96 -12.56 -0.06 18.60
N GLY A 97 -13.63 0.62 18.11
CA GLY A 97 -14.16 1.80 18.77
C GLY A 97 -13.11 2.93 18.80
N LEU A 98 -13.34 4.01 19.54
CA LEU A 98 -12.39 5.11 19.70
C LEU A 98 -11.18 4.78 20.61
N ALA A 99 -10.93 3.52 20.91
CA ALA A 99 -9.75 3.08 21.65
C ALA A 99 -8.49 3.17 20.75
N GLU A 100 -7.39 3.60 21.35
CA GLU A 100 -6.07 3.77 20.69
C GLU A 100 -5.75 2.61 19.77
N VAL A 101 -5.40 2.94 18.51
CA VAL A 101 -4.91 1.96 17.54
C VAL A 101 -3.61 1.37 18.10
N PRO A 102 -3.55 0.07 18.42
CA PRO A 102 -2.34 -0.54 18.95
C PRO A 102 -1.19 -0.33 17.97
N ASP A 103 0.00 -0.04 18.50
CA ASP A 103 1.22 0.01 17.67
C ASP A 103 1.37 -1.36 16.98
N PRO A 104 1.46 -1.41 15.64
CA PRO A 104 1.54 -2.68 14.93
C PRO A 104 2.81 -3.42 15.33
N VAL A 105 2.66 -4.72 15.56
CA VAL A 105 3.77 -5.63 15.87
C VAL A 105 4.80 -5.60 14.74
N ALA A 106 6.06 -5.34 15.09
CA ALA A 106 7.16 -5.35 14.14
C ALA A 106 7.41 -6.78 13.65
N PRO A 107 7.68 -7.02 12.35
CA PRO A 107 8.23 -8.29 11.88
C PRO A 107 9.58 -8.54 12.57
N GLN A 108 9.84 -9.76 13.04
CA GLN A 108 11.12 -10.13 13.65
C GLN A 108 12.25 -10.01 12.63
N PRO A 109 13.40 -9.41 12.99
CA PRO A 109 14.54 -9.29 12.09
C PRO A 109 15.41 -10.56 12.11
N ASP A 110 15.79 -11.04 10.94
CA ASP A 110 16.93 -11.94 10.80
C ASP A 110 18.23 -11.12 10.76
N ALA A 111 19.14 -11.48 11.67
CA ALA A 111 20.59 -11.25 11.73
C ALA A 111 21.22 -9.90 11.34
N TYR A 112 22.10 -9.45 12.16
CA TYR A 112 23.05 -8.31 12.30
C TYR A 112 23.19 -7.23 11.19
N HIS A 113 23.18 -7.55 9.91
CA HIS A 113 23.13 -6.57 8.81
C HIS A 113 21.74 -6.01 8.57
N ASP A 114 20.71 -6.61 9.13
CA ASP A 114 19.31 -6.18 9.01
C ASP A 114 18.87 -5.21 10.12
N ALA A 115 19.60 -5.09 11.22
CA ALA A 115 19.19 -4.26 12.35
C ALA A 115 19.12 -2.76 11.97
N GLU A 116 20.09 -2.24 11.24
CA GLU A 116 20.09 -0.84 10.81
C GLU A 116 18.99 -0.58 9.77
N ARG A 117 18.83 -1.49 8.82
CA ARG A 117 17.73 -1.43 7.83
C ARG A 117 16.36 -1.61 8.48
N ALA A 118 16.26 -2.48 9.48
CA ALA A 118 15.04 -2.66 10.26
C ALA A 118 14.69 -1.40 11.05
N GLN A 119 15.69 -0.77 11.67
CA GLN A 119 15.53 0.51 12.37
C GLN A 119 15.10 1.63 11.42
N GLN A 120 15.70 1.73 10.23
CA GLN A 120 15.30 2.70 9.22
C GLN A 120 13.87 2.47 8.74
N ARG A 121 13.49 1.21 8.48
CA ARG A 121 12.11 0.82 8.11
C ARG A 121 11.12 1.22 9.19
N GLU A 122 11.47 0.98 10.47
CA GLU A 122 10.63 1.35 11.60
C GLU A 122 10.45 2.86 11.74
N ILE A 123 11.50 3.65 11.52
CA ILE A 123 11.40 5.11 11.52
C ILE A 123 10.44 5.59 10.43
N VAL A 124 10.57 5.04 9.22
CA VAL A 124 9.67 5.37 8.10
C VAL A 124 8.24 4.96 8.43
N ARG A 125 8.03 3.76 8.95
CA ARG A 125 6.74 3.24 9.36
C ARG A 125 6.06 4.16 10.39
N ARG A 126 6.78 4.55 11.43
CA ARG A 126 6.30 5.49 12.47
C ARG A 126 5.99 6.86 11.90
N GLY A 127 6.82 7.35 10.99
CA GLY A 127 6.60 8.61 10.29
C GLY A 127 5.30 8.58 9.47
N LEU A 128 5.13 7.55 8.64
CA LEU A 128 3.91 7.37 7.85
C LEU A 128 2.66 7.22 8.73
N GLY A 129 2.78 6.57 9.90
CA GLY A 129 1.70 6.46 10.88
C GLY A 129 1.17 7.80 11.41
N ARG A 130 1.98 8.86 11.35
CA ARG A 130 1.60 10.22 11.79
C ARG A 130 0.78 11.00 10.75
N LEU A 131 0.73 10.50 9.52
CA LEU A 131 0.01 11.16 8.43
C LEU A 131 -1.46 10.78 8.45
N GLY A 132 -2.31 11.72 8.09
CA GLY A 132 -3.69 11.43 7.74
C GLY A 132 -3.76 10.51 6.51
N GLU A 133 -4.85 9.78 6.38
CA GLU A 133 -5.03 8.78 5.31
C GLU A 133 -4.80 9.35 3.91
N LYS A 134 -5.38 10.53 3.62
CA LYS A 134 -5.24 11.20 2.31
C LYS A 134 -3.81 11.71 2.08
N GLU A 135 -3.18 12.28 3.10
CA GLU A 135 -1.80 12.76 3.06
C GLU A 135 -0.83 11.60 2.81
N ARG A 136 -1.02 10.48 3.50
CA ARG A 136 -0.22 9.27 3.36
C ARG A 136 -0.34 8.69 1.97
N ALA A 137 -1.57 8.55 1.45
CA ALA A 137 -1.80 8.03 0.11
C ALA A 137 -1.15 8.92 -0.97
N ALA A 138 -1.34 10.24 -0.89
CA ALA A 138 -0.74 11.17 -1.84
C ALA A 138 0.80 11.12 -1.80
N LEU A 139 1.39 11.10 -0.60
CA LEU A 139 2.84 11.02 -0.43
C LEU A 139 3.41 9.69 -0.96
N VAL A 140 2.80 8.56 -0.60
CA VAL A 140 3.28 7.23 -1.03
C VAL A 140 3.22 7.11 -2.54
N LEU A 141 2.12 7.46 -3.17
CA LEU A 141 1.99 7.38 -4.63
C LEU A 141 2.96 8.33 -5.34
N ARG A 142 3.14 9.56 -4.83
CA ARG A 142 3.97 10.57 -5.49
C ARG A 142 5.46 10.36 -5.24
N ASP A 143 5.88 10.22 -3.98
CA ASP A 143 7.28 10.28 -3.58
C ASP A 143 7.95 8.90 -3.52
N VAL A 144 7.15 7.83 -3.33
CA VAL A 144 7.69 6.47 -3.23
C VAL A 144 7.46 5.67 -4.51
N GLU A 145 6.28 5.74 -5.11
CA GLU A 145 5.97 5.04 -6.35
C GLU A 145 6.32 5.87 -7.60
N GLY A 146 6.66 7.16 -7.44
CA GLY A 146 7.18 8.02 -8.51
C GLY A 146 6.12 8.55 -9.48
N LEU A 147 4.83 8.42 -9.17
CA LEU A 147 3.75 8.87 -10.03
C LEU A 147 3.72 10.40 -10.14
N SER A 148 3.30 10.94 -11.28
CA SER A 148 3.05 12.37 -11.45
C SER A 148 1.89 12.85 -10.57
N THR A 149 1.84 14.13 -10.24
CA THR A 149 0.73 14.73 -9.49
C THR A 149 -0.62 14.51 -10.18
N ARG A 150 -0.62 14.53 -11.53
CA ARG A 150 -1.82 14.29 -12.35
C ARG A 150 -2.32 12.85 -12.20
N GLU A 151 -1.42 11.86 -12.26
CA GLU A 151 -1.77 10.44 -12.05
C GLU A 151 -2.30 10.20 -10.64
N VAL A 152 -1.62 10.75 -9.63
CA VAL A 152 -2.07 10.66 -8.23
C VAL A 152 -3.45 11.28 -8.06
N ALA A 153 -3.71 12.44 -8.67
CA ALA A 153 -5.02 13.10 -8.64
C ALA A 153 -6.11 12.20 -9.26
N GLY A 154 -5.82 11.57 -10.41
CA GLY A 154 -6.72 10.62 -11.05
C GLY A 154 -6.98 9.36 -10.21
N ILE A 155 -5.95 8.81 -9.56
CA ILE A 155 -6.06 7.64 -8.68
C ILE A 155 -6.90 7.96 -7.44
N LEU A 156 -6.65 9.11 -6.80
CA LEU A 156 -7.31 9.50 -5.56
C LEU A 156 -8.69 10.15 -5.75
N GLY A 157 -9.10 10.40 -7.00
CA GLY A 157 -10.34 11.12 -7.31
C GLY A 157 -10.33 12.55 -6.76
N SER A 158 -9.20 13.26 -6.91
CA SER A 158 -8.95 14.57 -6.31
C SER A 158 -8.38 15.55 -7.34
N SER A 159 -8.36 16.86 -7.04
CA SER A 159 -7.67 17.83 -7.88
C SER A 159 -6.15 17.77 -7.67
N GLU A 160 -5.37 18.14 -8.69
CA GLU A 160 -3.92 18.26 -8.56
C GLU A 160 -3.49 19.24 -7.45
N ASN A 161 -4.23 20.34 -7.28
CA ASN A 161 -3.95 21.30 -6.21
C ASN A 161 -4.17 20.70 -4.83
N THR A 162 -5.23 19.90 -4.66
CA THR A 162 -5.48 19.15 -3.42
C THR A 162 -4.35 18.16 -3.14
N VAL A 163 -3.90 17.44 -4.16
CA VAL A 163 -2.77 16.49 -4.03
C VAL A 163 -1.49 17.22 -3.64
N ARG A 164 -1.16 18.35 -4.28
CA ARG A 164 0.02 19.17 -3.91
C ARG A 164 -0.03 19.63 -2.46
N SER A 165 -1.19 20.10 -2.01
CA SER A 165 -1.41 20.50 -0.61
C SER A 165 -1.23 19.34 0.35
N GLN A 166 -1.80 18.16 0.06
CA GLN A 166 -1.65 16.95 0.89
C GLN A 166 -0.19 16.51 1.00
N ILE A 167 0.54 16.50 -0.11
CA ILE A 167 1.98 16.15 -0.14
C ILE A 167 2.80 17.16 0.67
N SER A 168 2.55 18.46 0.50
CA SER A 168 3.25 19.52 1.25
C SER A 168 3.05 19.35 2.75
N THR A 169 1.80 19.15 3.19
CA THR A 169 1.47 18.92 4.60
C THR A 169 2.11 17.63 5.13
N ALA A 170 2.08 16.55 4.35
CA ALA A 170 2.72 15.29 4.71
C ALA A 170 4.23 15.45 4.93
N ARG A 171 4.93 16.12 3.99
CA ARG A 171 6.37 16.38 4.09
C ARG A 171 6.72 17.23 5.31
N LEU A 172 5.90 18.25 5.62
CA LEU A 172 6.08 19.07 6.83
C LEU A 172 6.00 18.21 8.09
N LYS A 173 4.95 17.40 8.22
CA LYS A 173 4.77 16.48 9.37
C LYS A 173 5.93 15.50 9.52
N LEU A 174 6.43 14.93 8.40
CA LEU A 174 7.57 14.02 8.43
C LEU A 174 8.86 14.73 8.83
N ARG A 175 9.10 15.95 8.34
CA ARG A 175 10.26 16.76 8.74
C ARG A 175 10.24 17.06 10.25
N ASP A 176 9.10 17.44 10.79
CA ASP A 176 8.92 17.70 12.22
C ASP A 176 9.12 16.44 13.07
N PHE A 177 8.65 15.30 12.57
CA PHE A 177 8.88 14.01 13.20
C PHE A 177 10.36 13.64 13.21
N ALA A 178 11.06 13.77 12.09
CA ALA A 178 12.49 13.50 11.98
C ALA A 178 13.31 14.43 12.88
N GLY A 179 12.99 15.72 12.92
CA GLY A 179 13.65 16.68 13.79
C GLY A 179 13.52 16.37 15.29
N ARG A 180 12.36 15.82 15.72
CA ARG A 180 12.19 15.35 17.11
C ARG A 180 13.00 14.10 17.42
N LEU A 181 13.15 13.19 16.46
CA LEU A 181 13.97 11.98 16.64
C LEU A 181 15.46 12.33 16.79
N LEU A 182 15.96 13.25 15.98
CA LEU A 182 17.37 13.68 16.05
C LEU A 182 17.69 14.34 17.39
N ARG A 183 16.81 15.23 17.89
CA ARG A 183 16.99 15.89 19.20
C ARG A 183 16.94 14.94 20.41
N ARG A 184 16.37 13.77 20.29
CA ARG A 184 16.33 12.76 21.38
C ARG A 184 17.58 11.87 21.41
N ARG A 185 18.42 11.92 20.37
CA ARG A 185 19.66 11.14 20.23
C ARG A 185 20.92 11.96 20.57
N SER A 186 20.79 13.28 20.66
CA SER A 186 21.81 14.22 21.16
C SER A 186 21.61 14.48 22.64
#